data_d7a6b85a5fdb32c426671fde164cf2c8
#
_entry.id   d7a6b85a5fdb32c426671fde164cf2c8
#
_cell.length_a   1.000
_cell.length_b   1.000
_cell.length_c   1.000
_cell.angle_alpha   90.00
_cell.angle_beta   90.00
_cell.angle_gamma   90.00
#
_symmetry.space_group_name_H-M   'P 1'
#
loop_
_entity.id
_entity.type
_entity.pdbx_description
1 polymer ?
#
loop_
_entity_poly.entity_id
_entity_poly.type
_entity_poly.pdbx_seq_one_letter_code
_entity_poly.pdbx_strand_id
1 'polypeptide(L)'
;RMAGPPARTAPGARQQVQGGEGRPEPATGATPARDTRAPFRFDYERFRRSLRHPLRFRKRSVLLSGFIQFYSIFIQFCSSQMMKFAWDNYKQYALGKNELRPLTKNGHIGNMFGGLRGATVIDALDTLYIMELEEEFQEAKKWVEKSFDLNVNGEASLFEVNIRYIGGLLATYYLTGEEVFKSKALELGEKLLPAFNTPTGIPRGVINLGRQDTLKAPFFSPCSGMSWSWGWASAGSSILAEFGTLHLEFLHLSELSGNPVFAEKASASHLVLNRVEKPQGLYPNFLSPVTGNWVQHHVSIGGLGDSFYEYLIKSWLMSDKKDLEAKKMYDDALEAIEKHLVKKSAGGLTYIAEWRGGILDHKMGHLACFSGGMIALGAEDAGEERRQRHMDLAAEITNTCHESYARSDTKLGPEAFRFDAGSEAMATRLSERYYILRPEVVESYMYLWRLTHDPKYRQWGWEVVKALEKHCRVEAGFSGIRDVYTTTPTHDNMQQSFFLAETLKYLYLLFCEDDVLSLDDWVFNTEAHPLPVNHTNFKAAVQH
;
A
#
# COMPACT_ATOMS: atom_id res chain seq x y z
N ARG A 1 41.39 -27.39 -38.96
CA ARG A 1 42.83 -27.06 -39.06
C ARG A 1 43.13 -26.12 -37.93
N MET A 2 43.71 -26.60 -36.78
CA MET A 2 45.15 -26.56 -36.44
C MET A 2 45.67 -25.12 -36.41
N ALA A 3 46.24 -24.54 -35.37
CA ALA A 3 47.27 -25.03 -34.46
C ALA A 3 47.27 -24.22 -33.16
N GLY A 4 47.81 -24.86 -32.13
CA GLY A 4 48.02 -24.32 -30.78
C GLY A 4 49.47 -23.73 -30.58
N PRO A 5 49.92 -23.60 -29.30
CA PRO A 5 50.66 -22.43 -28.74
C PRO A 5 52.21 -22.60 -28.74
N PRO A 6 52.96 -21.62 -28.18
CA PRO A 6 53.95 -22.00 -27.16
C PRO A 6 54.08 -21.04 -25.97
N ALA A 7 54.35 -21.44 -24.92
CA ALA A 7 55.14 -21.83 -23.76
C ALA A 7 56.25 -20.84 -23.31
N ARG A 8 56.21 -20.54 -21.99
CA ARG A 8 57.26 -20.38 -20.96
C ARG A 8 58.51 -19.56 -21.24
N THR A 9 58.79 -18.65 -20.23
CA THR A 9 60.03 -18.72 -19.42
C THR A 9 59.97 -17.79 -18.21
N ALA A 10 60.34 -18.33 -17.06
CA ALA A 10 60.95 -17.64 -15.90
C ALA A 10 62.44 -18.07 -15.89
N PRO A 11 63.36 -17.62 -15.04
CA PRO A 11 63.31 -16.98 -13.71
C PRO A 11 64.50 -15.98 -13.40
N GLY A 12 64.60 -15.50 -12.20
CA GLY A 12 65.81 -15.00 -11.54
C GLY A 12 65.60 -13.64 -10.86
N ALA A 13 66.13 -13.27 -9.69
CA ALA A 13 66.92 -13.85 -8.64
C ALA A 13 66.87 -12.87 -7.46
N ARG A 14 67.10 -13.40 -6.28
CA ARG A 14 67.19 -12.76 -4.95
C ARG A 14 68.19 -11.61 -4.88
N GLN A 15 67.87 -10.60 -4.02
CA GLN A 15 68.87 -10.01 -3.12
C GLN A 15 68.26 -9.68 -1.77
N GLN A 16 68.87 -10.23 -0.71
CA GLN A 16 68.68 -9.90 0.69
C GLN A 16 69.53 -8.66 1.02
N VAL A 17 68.96 -7.77 1.86
CA VAL A 17 69.76 -6.93 2.74
C VAL A 17 69.08 -6.93 4.11
N GLN A 18 69.91 -7.32 5.10
CA GLN A 18 69.60 -7.29 6.53
C GLN A 18 69.74 -5.87 7.08
N GLY A 19 69.06 -5.58 8.18
CA GLY A 19 69.50 -4.63 9.17
C GLY A 19 68.44 -3.86 9.91
N GLY A 20 68.24 -4.14 11.20
CA GLY A 20 68.06 -3.13 12.22
C GLY A 20 66.76 -3.06 12.98
N GLU A 21 66.78 -3.61 14.12
CA GLU A 21 65.96 -3.55 15.31
C GLU A 21 65.14 -2.26 15.55
N GLY A 22 63.92 -2.44 16.06
CA GLY A 22 63.12 -1.38 16.68
C GLY A 22 61.63 -1.82 16.83
N ARG A 23 61.34 -2.71 17.82
CA ARG A 23 59.96 -2.92 18.27
C ARG A 23 59.49 -1.73 19.09
N PRO A 24 58.35 -1.10 18.80
CA PRO A 24 57.56 -0.42 19.81
C PRO A 24 56.53 -1.39 20.42
N GLU A 25 56.42 -1.33 21.73
CA GLU A 25 55.44 -2.06 22.55
C GLU A 25 53.98 -1.76 22.12
N PRO A 26 53.03 -2.70 22.34
CA PRO A 26 51.64 -2.45 22.03
C PRO A 26 51.06 -1.49 23.07
N ALA A 27 50.56 -0.34 22.59
CA ALA A 27 49.75 0.57 23.38
C ALA A 27 48.53 -0.16 23.95
N THR A 28 48.44 -0.16 25.26
CA THR A 28 47.36 -0.66 26.08
C THR A 28 46.02 -0.11 25.62
N GLY A 29 45.05 -1.02 25.54
CA GLY A 29 43.70 -0.86 25.05
C GLY A 29 42.98 0.38 25.54
N ALA A 30 42.55 1.18 24.60
CA ALA A 30 41.43 2.07 24.79
C ALA A 30 40.15 1.23 24.69
N THR A 31 39.48 1.01 25.82
CA THR A 31 38.11 0.50 25.90
C THR A 31 37.23 1.41 25.03
N PRO A 32 36.40 0.88 24.11
CA PRO A 32 35.48 1.74 23.38
C PRO A 32 34.59 2.45 24.38
N ALA A 33 34.54 3.77 24.31
CA ALA A 33 33.62 4.57 25.11
C ALA A 33 32.20 4.02 24.92
N ARG A 34 31.61 3.56 26.01
CA ARG A 34 30.17 3.23 26.04
C ARG A 34 29.44 4.49 25.57
N ASP A 35 28.70 4.36 24.49
CA ASP A 35 27.76 5.41 24.03
C ASP A 35 26.74 5.62 25.17
N THR A 36 26.91 6.70 25.91
CA THR A 36 26.11 7.06 27.08
C THR A 36 24.84 7.81 26.70
N ARG A 37 24.51 7.86 25.40
CA ARG A 37 23.23 8.42 24.96
C ARG A 37 22.10 7.54 25.46
N ALA A 38 21.11 8.15 26.11
CA ALA A 38 19.89 7.45 26.47
C ALA A 38 19.29 6.80 25.22
N PRO A 39 18.79 5.54 25.30
CA PRO A 39 18.21 4.88 24.15
C PRO A 39 17.04 5.74 23.62
N PHE A 40 16.95 5.87 22.29
CA PHE A 40 15.86 6.57 21.62
C PHE A 40 14.52 5.98 22.09
N ARG A 41 13.58 6.85 22.46
CA ARG A 41 12.22 6.47 22.83
C ARG A 41 11.23 7.43 22.15
N PHE A 42 10.33 6.86 21.35
CA PHE A 42 9.22 7.61 20.76
C PHE A 42 8.27 8.11 21.87
N ASP A 43 7.94 9.39 21.86
CA ASP A 43 7.03 10.00 22.83
C ASP A 43 5.59 9.99 22.29
N TYR A 44 4.86 8.92 22.59
CA TYR A 44 3.48 8.72 22.18
C TYR A 44 2.54 9.84 22.67
N GLU A 45 2.72 10.34 23.90
CA GLU A 45 1.89 11.40 24.43
C GLU A 45 2.14 12.74 23.72
N ARG A 46 3.39 13.00 23.33
CA ARG A 46 3.71 14.17 22.51
C ARG A 46 3.08 14.06 21.14
N PHE A 47 3.14 12.89 20.52
CA PHE A 47 2.45 12.61 19.27
C PHE A 47 0.95 12.87 19.39
N ARG A 48 0.28 12.31 20.40
CA ARG A 48 -1.16 12.51 20.63
C ARG A 48 -1.55 13.99 20.75
N ARG A 49 -0.69 14.78 21.39
CA ARG A 49 -0.91 16.24 21.53
C ARG A 49 -0.63 17.02 20.25
N SER A 50 0.08 16.47 19.29
CA SER A 50 0.37 17.12 18.00
C SER A 50 -0.78 17.04 17.00
N LEU A 51 -1.75 16.17 17.22
CA LEU A 51 -2.94 16.05 16.36
C LEU A 51 -3.78 17.34 16.44
N ARG A 52 -4.16 17.86 15.28
CA ARG A 52 -5.06 19.05 15.16
C ARG A 52 -6.48 18.69 15.59
N HIS A 53 -6.91 17.46 15.32
CA HIS A 53 -8.19 16.91 15.70
C HIS A 53 -7.99 15.73 16.67
N PRO A 54 -8.42 15.83 17.94
CA PRO A 54 -8.31 14.71 18.88
C PRO A 54 -9.06 13.48 18.37
N LEU A 55 -8.46 12.29 18.54
CA LEU A 55 -9.12 11.04 18.18
C LEU A 55 -10.43 10.88 18.98
N ARG A 56 -11.54 10.89 18.26
CA ARG A 56 -12.89 10.72 18.80
C ARG A 56 -13.62 9.70 17.95
N PHE A 57 -13.76 8.49 18.45
CA PHE A 57 -14.56 7.45 17.82
C PHE A 57 -15.96 7.33 18.42
N ARG A 58 -16.19 7.90 19.62
CA ARG A 58 -17.47 7.80 20.32
C ARG A 58 -18.61 8.37 19.48
N LYS A 59 -19.61 7.52 19.24
CA LYS A 59 -20.92 7.94 18.74
C LYS A 59 -21.39 9.10 19.64
N ARG A 60 -21.44 10.32 19.08
CA ARG A 60 -22.11 11.42 19.80
C ARG A 60 -23.52 10.93 20.11
N SER A 61 -23.87 10.92 21.39
CA SER A 61 -25.24 10.66 21.81
C SER A 61 -26.17 11.56 21.00
N VAL A 62 -27.11 10.94 20.30
CA VAL A 62 -28.06 11.59 19.38
C VAL A 62 -28.90 12.56 20.20
N LEU A 63 -28.47 13.81 20.31
CA LEU A 63 -29.36 14.93 20.58
C LEU A 63 -29.76 15.54 19.25
N LEU A 64 -30.81 14.94 18.70
CA LEU A 64 -31.76 15.45 17.72
C LEU A 64 -31.38 16.73 16.94
N SER A 65 -30.95 16.56 15.68
CA SER A 65 -31.38 17.48 14.62
C SER A 65 -31.22 16.82 13.25
N GLY A 66 -32.32 16.38 12.68
CA GLY A 66 -32.47 16.16 11.22
C GLY A 66 -32.38 14.73 10.72
N PHE A 67 -33.28 14.41 9.80
CA PHE A 67 -33.42 13.15 9.05
C PHE A 67 -32.10 12.69 8.38
N ILE A 68 -31.25 13.61 7.92
CA ILE A 68 -29.98 13.33 7.27
C ILE A 68 -28.97 12.69 8.25
N GLN A 69 -28.91 13.18 9.50
CA GLN A 69 -28.00 12.64 10.50
C GLN A 69 -28.44 11.22 10.95
N PHE A 70 -29.73 10.99 11.07
CA PHE A 70 -30.27 9.65 11.35
C PHE A 70 -29.90 8.65 10.24
N TYR A 71 -29.97 9.06 8.98
CA TYR A 71 -29.61 8.23 7.83
C TYR A 71 -28.13 7.84 7.82
N SER A 72 -27.24 8.79 8.08
CA SER A 72 -25.78 8.53 8.16
C SER A 72 -25.45 7.56 9.31
N ILE A 73 -26.04 7.76 10.50
CA ILE A 73 -25.85 6.85 11.65
C ILE A 73 -26.37 5.44 11.34
N PHE A 74 -27.49 5.32 10.63
CA PHE A 74 -28.02 4.02 10.22
C PHE A 74 -27.05 3.29 9.28
N ILE A 75 -26.43 3.98 8.31
CA ILE A 75 -25.50 3.33 7.37
C ILE A 75 -24.18 2.99 8.07
N GLN A 76 -23.67 3.84 8.98
CA GLN A 76 -22.53 3.49 9.83
C GLN A 76 -22.82 2.20 10.62
N PHE A 77 -24.01 2.09 11.20
CA PHE A 77 -24.43 0.88 11.88
C PHE A 77 -24.45 -0.33 10.94
N CYS A 78 -25.01 -0.20 9.73
CA CYS A 78 -24.98 -1.28 8.74
C CYS A 78 -23.54 -1.72 8.41
N SER A 79 -22.65 -0.77 8.14
CA SER A 79 -21.22 -1.07 7.84
C SER A 79 -20.53 -1.77 9.01
N SER A 80 -20.81 -1.34 10.26
CA SER A 80 -20.27 -2.01 11.46
C SER A 80 -20.84 -3.43 11.62
N GLN A 81 -22.12 -3.67 11.29
CA GLN A 81 -22.71 -5.00 11.32
C GLN A 81 -22.11 -5.92 10.25
N MET A 82 -21.84 -5.39 9.05
CA MET A 82 -21.11 -6.13 8.01
C MET A 82 -19.72 -6.52 8.49
N MET A 83 -18.99 -5.58 9.10
CA MET A 83 -17.66 -5.82 9.66
C MET A 83 -17.68 -6.90 10.75
N LYS A 84 -18.62 -6.78 11.69
CA LYS A 84 -18.80 -7.78 12.74
C LYS A 84 -19.11 -9.16 12.17
N PHE A 85 -20.02 -9.24 11.20
CA PHE A 85 -20.38 -10.50 10.55
C PHE A 85 -19.20 -11.12 9.79
N ALA A 86 -18.42 -10.30 9.06
CA ALA A 86 -17.23 -10.76 8.36
C ALA A 86 -16.16 -11.28 9.33
N TRP A 87 -15.93 -10.56 10.44
CA TRP A 87 -14.97 -10.94 11.49
C TRP A 87 -15.39 -12.20 12.23
N ASP A 88 -16.62 -12.28 12.71
CA ASP A 88 -17.13 -13.42 13.48
C ASP A 88 -17.01 -14.74 12.69
N ASN A 89 -17.33 -14.71 11.40
CA ASN A 89 -17.17 -15.87 10.53
C ASN A 89 -15.72 -16.21 10.23
N TYR A 90 -14.86 -15.20 10.00
CA TYR A 90 -13.42 -15.41 9.88
C TYR A 90 -12.87 -16.05 11.16
N LYS A 91 -13.22 -15.53 12.33
CA LYS A 91 -12.82 -16.08 13.63
C LYS A 91 -13.27 -17.53 13.79
N GLN A 92 -14.50 -17.83 13.45
CA GLN A 92 -15.08 -19.15 13.62
C GLN A 92 -14.42 -20.21 12.73
N TYR A 93 -14.12 -19.89 11.48
CA TYR A 93 -13.73 -20.88 10.47
C TYR A 93 -12.28 -20.78 9.99
N ALA A 94 -11.63 -19.65 10.21
CA ALA A 94 -10.33 -19.38 9.60
C ALA A 94 -9.33 -18.64 10.50
N LEU A 95 -9.59 -18.53 11.81
CA LEU A 95 -8.72 -17.77 12.71
C LEU A 95 -7.26 -18.20 12.59
N GLY A 96 -6.40 -17.21 12.33
CA GLY A 96 -4.97 -17.42 12.12
C GLY A 96 -4.59 -17.90 10.72
N LYS A 97 -5.53 -18.14 9.81
CA LYS A 97 -5.27 -18.25 8.37
C LYS A 97 -5.28 -16.86 7.75
N ASN A 98 -4.78 -16.74 6.53
CA ASN A 98 -4.69 -15.41 5.92
C ASN A 98 -6.05 -14.90 5.47
N GLU A 99 -6.90 -15.77 4.95
CA GLU A 99 -8.24 -15.40 4.45
C GLU A 99 -9.28 -16.48 4.74
N LEU A 100 -10.54 -16.09 4.72
CA LEU A 100 -11.68 -16.99 4.88
C LEU A 100 -12.21 -17.44 3.51
N ARG A 101 -12.50 -18.74 3.38
CA ARG A 101 -13.33 -19.31 2.32
C ARG A 101 -14.75 -19.53 2.83
N PRO A 102 -15.66 -18.58 2.61
CA PRO A 102 -16.93 -18.57 3.32
C PRO A 102 -17.92 -19.65 2.86
N LEU A 103 -17.84 -20.13 1.62
CA LEU A 103 -18.71 -21.21 1.15
C LEU A 103 -18.30 -22.57 1.71
N THR A 104 -17.00 -22.82 1.78
CA THR A 104 -16.44 -24.09 2.30
C THR A 104 -16.14 -24.06 3.79
N LYS A 105 -16.35 -22.90 4.44
CA LYS A 105 -16.16 -22.68 5.88
C LYS A 105 -14.78 -23.16 6.37
N ASN A 106 -13.73 -22.75 5.66
CA ASN A 106 -12.35 -23.05 6.02
C ASN A 106 -11.41 -21.87 5.69
N GLY A 107 -10.15 -21.95 6.15
CA GLY A 107 -9.16 -20.91 5.91
C GLY A 107 -8.33 -21.15 4.66
N HIS A 108 -7.89 -20.04 4.07
CA HIS A 108 -6.91 -19.99 3.00
C HIS A 108 -5.59 -19.39 3.51
N ILE A 109 -4.47 -19.92 3.07
CA ILE A 109 -3.14 -19.47 3.49
C ILE A 109 -2.46 -18.69 2.36
N GLY A 110 -2.51 -19.22 1.13
CA GLY A 110 -1.76 -18.68 0.00
C GLY A 110 -0.25 -18.81 0.17
N ASN A 111 0.49 -18.30 -0.79
CA ASN A 111 1.96 -18.29 -0.81
C ASN A 111 2.56 -16.86 -0.81
N MET A 112 1.72 -15.83 -0.74
CA MET A 112 2.11 -14.43 -0.90
C MET A 112 2.92 -13.88 0.29
N PHE A 113 2.72 -14.44 1.49
CA PHE A 113 3.23 -13.88 2.74
C PHE A 113 4.37 -14.68 3.38
N GLY A 114 5.00 -15.60 2.64
CA GLY A 114 6.24 -16.26 3.06
C GLY A 114 6.17 -17.05 4.38
N GLY A 115 5.03 -17.61 4.71
CA GLY A 115 4.78 -18.30 5.96
C GLY A 115 4.12 -17.48 7.05
N LEU A 116 4.06 -16.15 6.91
CA LEU A 116 3.25 -15.30 7.79
C LEU A 116 1.78 -15.70 7.73
N ARG A 117 1.12 -15.59 8.87
CA ARG A 117 -0.27 -15.98 9.08
C ARG A 117 -1.09 -14.80 9.58
N GLY A 118 -2.42 -14.95 9.52
CA GLY A 118 -3.34 -14.00 10.11
C GLY A 118 -3.42 -12.67 9.37
N ALA A 119 -3.26 -12.66 8.04
CA ALA A 119 -3.39 -11.42 7.25
C ALA A 119 -4.71 -10.70 7.55
N THR A 120 -5.84 -11.42 7.60
CA THR A 120 -7.13 -10.83 7.96
C THR A 120 -7.16 -10.30 9.40
N VAL A 121 -6.45 -10.92 10.36
CA VAL A 121 -6.38 -10.38 11.73
C VAL A 121 -5.70 -9.01 11.73
N ILE A 122 -4.54 -8.93 11.10
CA ILE A 122 -3.75 -7.68 11.07
C ILE A 122 -4.49 -6.58 10.28
N ASP A 123 -5.04 -6.93 9.11
CA ASP A 123 -5.81 -6.02 8.26
C ASP A 123 -7.09 -5.51 8.94
N ALA A 124 -7.69 -6.31 9.84
CA ALA A 124 -8.92 -5.93 10.53
C ALA A 124 -8.70 -5.08 11.79
N LEU A 125 -7.50 -5.09 12.39
CA LEU A 125 -7.24 -4.49 13.72
C LEU A 125 -7.71 -3.04 13.83
N ASP A 126 -7.25 -2.18 12.96
CA ASP A 126 -7.57 -0.75 12.99
C ASP A 126 -9.04 -0.50 12.63
N THR A 127 -9.62 -1.25 11.69
CA THR A 127 -11.04 -1.15 11.33
C THR A 127 -11.94 -1.51 12.50
N LEU A 128 -11.64 -2.61 13.21
CA LEU A 128 -12.38 -3.02 14.41
C LEU A 128 -12.33 -1.92 15.48
N TYR A 129 -11.14 -1.34 15.71
CA TYR A 129 -10.95 -0.26 16.67
C TYR A 129 -11.73 1.02 16.27
N ILE A 130 -11.62 1.45 15.01
CA ILE A 130 -12.30 2.64 14.47
C ILE A 130 -13.82 2.49 14.55
N MET A 131 -14.34 1.29 14.29
CA MET A 131 -15.79 1.01 14.36
C MET A 131 -16.30 0.76 15.78
N GLU A 132 -15.45 0.88 16.82
CA GLU A 132 -15.77 0.61 18.23
C GLU A 132 -16.30 -0.81 18.48
N LEU A 133 -15.82 -1.79 17.71
CA LEU A 133 -16.06 -3.22 17.90
C LEU A 133 -15.03 -3.75 18.91
N GLU A 134 -15.18 -3.34 20.16
CA GLU A 134 -14.18 -3.51 21.21
C GLU A 134 -13.89 -4.99 21.54
N GLU A 135 -14.93 -5.83 21.62
CA GLU A 135 -14.75 -7.25 21.91
C GLU A 135 -13.94 -7.95 20.81
N GLU A 136 -14.29 -7.66 19.55
CA GLU A 136 -13.64 -8.20 18.37
C GLU A 136 -12.19 -7.68 18.25
N PHE A 137 -11.97 -6.42 18.58
CA PHE A 137 -10.62 -5.84 18.63
C PHE A 137 -9.75 -6.53 19.67
N GLN A 138 -10.26 -6.76 20.89
CA GLN A 138 -9.52 -7.45 21.94
C GLN A 138 -9.21 -8.91 21.57
N GLU A 139 -10.09 -9.59 20.86
CA GLU A 139 -9.84 -10.92 20.32
C GLU A 139 -8.69 -10.91 19.29
N ALA A 140 -8.72 -9.97 18.36
CA ALA A 140 -7.66 -9.79 17.36
C ALA A 140 -6.31 -9.45 18.03
N LYS A 141 -6.28 -8.51 18.97
CA LYS A 141 -5.10 -8.16 19.76
C LYS A 141 -4.53 -9.37 20.49
N LYS A 142 -5.36 -10.15 21.18
CA LYS A 142 -4.94 -11.36 21.88
C LYS A 142 -4.30 -12.37 20.94
N TRP A 143 -4.80 -12.51 19.71
CA TRP A 143 -4.18 -13.36 18.72
C TRP A 143 -2.79 -12.85 18.32
N VAL A 144 -2.63 -11.53 18.12
CA VAL A 144 -1.31 -10.92 17.82
C VAL A 144 -0.31 -11.18 18.96
N GLU A 145 -0.72 -10.95 20.20
CA GLU A 145 0.13 -11.15 21.37
C GLU A 145 0.60 -12.60 21.55
N LYS A 146 -0.27 -13.58 21.27
CA LYS A 146 -0.03 -14.99 21.62
C LYS A 146 0.37 -15.87 20.45
N SER A 147 -0.03 -15.53 19.25
CA SER A 147 0.01 -16.44 18.11
C SER A 147 0.67 -15.86 16.85
N PHE A 148 0.88 -14.54 16.78
CA PHE A 148 1.54 -13.93 15.64
C PHE A 148 3.05 -14.14 15.72
N ASP A 149 3.51 -15.12 14.95
CA ASP A 149 4.92 -15.54 14.89
C ASP A 149 5.59 -14.95 13.66
N LEU A 150 6.69 -14.23 13.87
CA LEU A 150 7.55 -13.67 12.83
C LEU A 150 8.76 -14.56 12.51
N ASN A 151 8.94 -15.67 13.27
CA ASN A 151 9.99 -16.63 13.01
C ASN A 151 9.55 -17.66 11.95
N VAL A 152 9.37 -17.17 10.73
CA VAL A 152 8.89 -17.93 9.58
C VAL A 152 9.97 -18.01 8.51
N ASN A 153 9.93 -19.07 7.69
CA ASN A 153 10.84 -19.27 6.58
C ASN A 153 10.03 -19.49 5.29
N GLY A 154 10.12 -18.56 4.36
CA GLY A 154 9.43 -18.63 3.09
C GLY A 154 9.55 -17.33 2.31
N GLU A 155 9.38 -17.43 1.00
CA GLU A 155 9.38 -16.27 0.10
C GLU A 155 8.07 -15.48 0.25
N ALA A 156 8.19 -14.19 0.54
CA ALA A 156 7.09 -13.25 0.69
C ALA A 156 7.19 -12.10 -0.32
N SER A 157 6.04 -11.55 -0.70
CA SER A 157 5.99 -10.27 -1.38
C SER A 157 6.41 -9.16 -0.41
N LEU A 158 7.45 -8.41 -0.77
CA LEU A 158 7.87 -7.23 -0.03
C LEU A 158 6.72 -6.22 0.07
N PHE A 159 6.04 -5.97 -1.03
CA PHE A 159 4.93 -5.03 -1.14
C PHE A 159 3.75 -5.43 -0.23
N GLU A 160 3.24 -6.64 -0.38
CA GLU A 160 2.06 -7.10 0.37
C GLU A 160 2.32 -7.18 1.88
N VAL A 161 3.51 -7.62 2.28
CA VAL A 161 3.89 -7.62 3.71
C VAL A 161 3.98 -6.21 4.25
N ASN A 162 4.54 -5.27 3.49
CA ASN A 162 4.66 -3.89 3.90
C ASN A 162 3.30 -3.22 4.09
N ILE A 163 2.43 -3.25 3.09
CA ILE A 163 1.18 -2.49 3.13
C ILE A 163 0.19 -3.06 4.16
N ARG A 164 0.09 -4.40 4.28
CA ARG A 164 -0.87 -5.07 5.16
C ARG A 164 -0.33 -5.25 6.57
N TYR A 165 0.78 -5.96 6.74
CA TYR A 165 1.30 -6.28 8.07
C TYR A 165 1.94 -5.07 8.74
N ILE A 166 2.90 -4.42 8.10
CA ILE A 166 3.54 -3.22 8.68
C ILE A 166 2.53 -2.09 8.77
N GLY A 167 1.78 -1.80 7.72
CA GLY A 167 0.75 -0.76 7.71
C GLY A 167 -0.31 -0.96 8.80
N GLY A 168 -0.87 -2.16 8.91
CA GLY A 168 -1.89 -2.49 9.93
C GLY A 168 -1.37 -2.40 11.36
N LEU A 169 -0.15 -2.90 11.61
CA LEU A 169 0.49 -2.81 12.92
C LEU A 169 0.82 -1.36 13.31
N LEU A 170 1.38 -0.58 12.40
CA LEU A 170 1.69 0.83 12.63
C LEU A 170 0.42 1.64 12.92
N ALA A 171 -0.61 1.50 12.08
CA ALA A 171 -1.89 2.19 12.28
C ALA A 171 -2.49 1.85 13.65
N THR A 172 -2.53 0.59 14.00
CA THR A 172 -3.07 0.15 15.29
C THR A 172 -2.26 0.71 16.46
N TYR A 173 -0.93 0.76 16.36
CA TYR A 173 -0.10 1.41 17.37
C TYR A 173 -0.44 2.89 17.54
N TYR A 174 -0.52 3.65 16.43
CA TYR A 174 -0.83 5.07 16.52
C TYR A 174 -2.23 5.36 17.06
N LEU A 175 -3.19 4.49 16.81
CA LEU A 175 -4.54 4.63 17.33
C LEU A 175 -4.65 4.28 18.83
N THR A 176 -3.90 3.28 19.31
CA THR A 176 -4.08 2.69 20.64
C THR A 176 -2.95 2.99 21.63
N GLY A 177 -1.72 3.20 21.16
CA GLY A 177 -0.52 3.30 21.99
C GLY A 177 0.02 1.96 22.50
N GLU A 178 -0.51 0.85 22.03
CA GLU A 178 -0.16 -0.49 22.50
C GLU A 178 1.19 -0.96 21.93
N GLU A 179 2.21 -1.06 22.76
CA GLU A 179 3.61 -1.33 22.38
C GLU A 179 3.80 -2.64 21.59
N VAL A 180 2.94 -3.64 21.76
CA VAL A 180 3.04 -4.90 21.02
C VAL A 180 2.99 -4.69 19.50
N PHE A 181 2.15 -3.78 19.04
CA PHE A 181 2.00 -3.49 17.61
C PHE A 181 3.25 -2.81 17.04
N LYS A 182 3.81 -1.83 17.75
CA LYS A 182 5.07 -1.18 17.36
C LYS A 182 6.23 -2.19 17.33
N SER A 183 6.36 -3.00 18.37
CA SER A 183 7.46 -3.99 18.44
C SER A 183 7.41 -4.98 17.30
N LYS A 184 6.21 -5.49 16.97
CA LYS A 184 6.03 -6.41 15.83
C LYS A 184 6.28 -5.73 14.47
N ALA A 185 5.86 -4.48 14.30
CA ALA A 185 6.13 -3.71 13.07
C ALA A 185 7.62 -3.50 12.85
N LEU A 186 8.37 -3.11 13.88
CA LEU A 186 9.80 -2.90 13.81
C LEU A 186 10.57 -4.19 13.52
N GLU A 187 10.24 -5.28 14.22
CA GLU A 187 10.84 -6.60 13.97
C GLU A 187 10.62 -7.07 12.53
N LEU A 188 9.40 -6.90 12.02
CA LEU A 188 9.10 -7.26 10.64
C LEU A 188 9.80 -6.36 9.63
N GLY A 189 9.88 -5.05 9.90
CA GLY A 189 10.61 -4.08 9.09
C GLY A 189 12.08 -4.45 8.92
N GLU A 190 12.76 -4.86 9.99
CA GLU A 190 14.14 -5.33 9.94
C GLU A 190 14.32 -6.55 9.01
N LYS A 191 13.34 -7.47 8.99
CA LYS A 191 13.35 -8.63 8.10
C LYS A 191 13.18 -8.27 6.62
N LEU A 192 12.65 -7.10 6.30
CA LEU A 192 12.47 -6.63 4.93
C LEU A 192 13.71 -5.88 4.37
N LEU A 193 14.58 -5.34 5.21
CA LEU A 193 15.75 -4.56 4.78
C LEU A 193 16.68 -5.29 3.79
N PRO A 194 16.92 -6.61 3.87
CA PRO A 194 17.76 -7.31 2.91
C PRO A 194 17.26 -7.25 1.46
N ALA A 195 15.97 -6.98 1.21
CA ALA A 195 15.44 -6.81 -0.14
C ALA A 195 16.12 -5.66 -0.91
N PHE A 196 16.61 -4.64 -0.21
CA PHE A 196 17.31 -3.48 -0.78
C PHE A 196 18.79 -3.73 -1.11
N ASN A 197 19.31 -4.92 -0.84
CA ASN A 197 20.68 -5.28 -1.18
C ASN A 197 20.81 -5.60 -2.67
N THR A 198 20.74 -4.56 -3.49
CA THR A 198 20.83 -4.60 -4.95
C THR A 198 21.81 -3.54 -5.43
N PRO A 199 22.36 -3.63 -6.65
CA PRO A 199 23.30 -2.65 -7.18
C PRO A 199 22.76 -1.22 -7.24
N THR A 200 21.47 -1.05 -7.45
CA THR A 200 20.80 0.25 -7.59
C THR A 200 20.17 0.78 -6.31
N GLY A 201 19.98 -0.07 -5.31
CA GLY A 201 19.16 0.22 -4.14
C GLY A 201 17.64 0.03 -4.37
N ILE A 202 17.20 -0.21 -5.60
CA ILE A 202 15.82 -0.62 -5.88
C ILE A 202 15.60 -2.02 -5.32
N PRO A 203 14.62 -2.25 -4.45
CA PRO A 203 14.46 -3.55 -3.81
C PRO A 203 13.94 -4.62 -4.76
N ARG A 204 14.19 -5.87 -4.38
CA ARG A 204 13.55 -7.03 -4.99
C ARG A 204 12.09 -7.10 -4.57
N GLY A 205 11.21 -7.57 -5.45
CA GLY A 205 9.79 -7.75 -5.12
C GLY A 205 9.51 -8.92 -4.17
N VAL A 206 10.44 -9.88 -4.06
CA VAL A 206 10.30 -11.09 -3.24
C VAL A 206 11.47 -11.23 -2.28
N ILE A 207 11.19 -11.56 -1.01
CA ILE A 207 12.18 -11.74 0.04
C ILE A 207 11.88 -12.99 0.87
N ASN A 208 12.91 -13.71 1.31
CA ASN A 208 12.76 -14.80 2.26
C ASN A 208 12.88 -14.26 3.70
N LEU A 209 11.80 -14.39 4.48
CA LEU A 209 11.70 -13.85 5.84
C LEU A 209 12.54 -14.60 6.89
N GLY A 210 12.95 -15.85 6.60
CA GLY A 210 13.73 -16.68 7.52
C GLY A 210 15.25 -16.58 7.33
N ARG A 211 15.71 -16.03 6.21
CA ARG A 211 17.14 -15.82 5.95
C ARG A 211 17.55 -14.44 6.45
N GLN A 212 18.31 -14.41 7.52
CA GLN A 212 19.21 -13.30 7.78
C GLN A 212 20.36 -13.41 6.75
N ASP A 213 20.24 -12.75 5.62
CA ASP A 213 21.39 -12.49 4.78
C ASP A 213 22.34 -11.59 5.63
N THR A 214 23.28 -12.26 6.28
CA THR A 214 24.32 -11.57 7.02
C THR A 214 24.95 -10.55 6.07
N LEU A 215 25.03 -9.30 6.49
CA LEU A 215 25.65 -8.15 5.80
C LEU A 215 27.12 -8.41 5.33
N LYS A 216 27.60 -9.65 5.39
CA LYS A 216 28.95 -10.12 5.09
C LYS A 216 29.07 -11.06 3.88
N ALA A 217 27.97 -11.40 3.19
CA ALA A 217 28.08 -12.19 1.97
C ALA A 217 28.59 -11.29 0.83
N PRO A 218 29.67 -11.69 0.11
CA PRO A 218 30.16 -10.91 -1.02
C PRO A 218 29.05 -10.80 -2.09
N PHE A 219 29.02 -9.66 -2.77
CA PHE A 219 28.01 -9.18 -3.72
C PHE A 219 27.60 -10.19 -4.83
N PHE A 220 28.32 -11.29 -4.97
CA PHE A 220 28.13 -12.33 -5.99
C PHE A 220 28.19 -13.73 -5.37
N SER A 221 27.13 -14.14 -4.64
CA SER A 221 26.92 -15.58 -4.46
C SER A 221 25.85 -16.04 -5.45
N PRO A 222 26.21 -16.81 -6.51
CA PRO A 222 25.27 -17.36 -7.48
C PRO A 222 24.35 -18.44 -6.89
N CYS A 223 24.51 -18.78 -5.61
CA CYS A 223 23.92 -19.98 -4.99
C CYS A 223 22.72 -19.72 -4.08
N SER A 224 22.17 -18.51 -4.01
CA SER A 224 20.89 -18.33 -3.35
C SER A 224 19.79 -18.47 -4.40
N GLY A 225 19.09 -19.59 -4.44
CA GLY A 225 17.91 -19.81 -5.30
C GLY A 225 16.73 -18.92 -4.90
N MET A 226 16.99 -17.65 -4.59
CA MET A 226 15.96 -16.63 -4.34
C MET A 226 15.52 -16.02 -5.66
N SER A 227 14.22 -16.01 -5.90
CA SER A 227 13.63 -15.28 -7.01
C SER A 227 13.84 -13.77 -6.82
N TRP A 228 14.17 -13.05 -7.91
CA TRP A 228 14.27 -11.59 -7.88
C TRP A 228 12.90 -10.92 -7.88
N SER A 229 11.90 -11.63 -8.40
CA SER A 229 10.53 -11.18 -8.54
C SER A 229 9.62 -12.39 -8.74
N TRP A 230 8.33 -12.17 -8.71
CA TRP A 230 7.35 -13.18 -9.11
C TRP A 230 7.61 -13.66 -10.54
N GLY A 231 7.37 -14.96 -10.82
CA GLY A 231 7.65 -15.55 -12.14
C GLY A 231 6.90 -14.89 -13.31
N TRP A 232 5.90 -14.06 -13.03
CA TRP A 232 5.17 -13.25 -14.00
C TRP A 232 5.79 -11.86 -14.25
N ALA A 233 6.71 -11.40 -13.40
CA ALA A 233 7.44 -10.15 -13.63
C ALA A 233 8.53 -10.38 -14.67
N SER A 234 8.62 -9.46 -15.63
CA SER A 234 9.53 -9.60 -16.78
C SER A 234 11.00 -9.59 -16.36
N ALA A 235 11.72 -10.65 -16.74
CA ALA A 235 13.18 -10.74 -16.68
C ALA A 235 13.81 -10.40 -15.32
N GLY A 236 13.14 -10.72 -14.20
CA GLY A 236 13.65 -10.41 -12.85
C GLY A 236 13.59 -8.92 -12.50
N SER A 237 12.77 -8.14 -13.21
CA SER A 237 12.52 -6.72 -12.92
C SER A 237 11.71 -6.51 -11.66
N SER A 238 11.88 -5.35 -11.03
CA SER A 238 11.01 -4.87 -9.97
C SER A 238 9.82 -4.11 -10.55
N ILE A 239 8.67 -4.24 -9.90
CA ILE A 239 7.41 -3.64 -10.34
C ILE A 239 7.27 -2.27 -9.71
N LEU A 240 6.90 -1.25 -10.50
CA LEU A 240 6.82 0.15 -10.07
C LEU A 240 5.94 0.32 -8.83
N ALA A 241 4.72 -0.24 -8.83
CA ALA A 241 3.83 -0.19 -7.67
C ALA A 241 4.43 -0.87 -6.43
N GLU A 242 5.14 -2.00 -6.59
CA GLU A 242 5.72 -2.72 -5.46
C GLU A 242 6.86 -1.95 -4.79
N PHE A 243 7.87 -1.53 -5.54
CA PHE A 243 9.02 -0.83 -4.94
C PHE A 243 8.76 0.66 -4.70
N GLY A 244 7.78 1.25 -5.37
CA GLY A 244 7.36 2.63 -5.16
C GLY A 244 6.38 2.83 -4.00
N THR A 245 5.94 1.75 -3.36
CA THR A 245 4.91 1.77 -2.31
C THR A 245 5.46 1.27 -0.97
N LEU A 246 6.57 1.85 -0.53
CA LEU A 246 7.24 1.50 0.74
C LEU A 246 7.46 2.72 1.63
N HIS A 247 7.35 3.92 1.06
CA HIS A 247 7.84 5.15 1.67
C HIS A 247 7.09 5.51 2.95
N LEU A 248 5.76 5.43 2.96
CA LEU A 248 4.94 5.82 4.11
C LEU A 248 5.28 4.99 5.35
N GLU A 249 5.26 3.67 5.22
CA GLU A 249 5.53 2.74 6.30
C GLU A 249 6.98 2.84 6.77
N PHE A 250 7.94 2.92 5.85
CA PHE A 250 9.37 2.95 6.18
C PHE A 250 9.78 4.25 6.88
N LEU A 251 9.18 5.39 6.54
CA LEU A 251 9.38 6.63 7.28
C LEU A 251 8.92 6.49 8.73
N HIS A 252 7.75 5.88 8.97
CA HIS A 252 7.24 5.64 10.31
C HIS A 252 8.08 4.62 11.09
N LEU A 253 8.62 3.58 10.44
CA LEU A 253 9.57 2.67 11.08
C LEU A 253 10.82 3.40 11.57
N SER A 254 11.37 4.32 10.76
CA SER A 254 12.51 5.16 11.18
C SER A 254 12.14 6.09 12.33
N GLU A 255 10.96 6.68 12.30
CA GLU A 255 10.49 7.59 13.34
C GLU A 255 10.30 6.87 14.68
N LEU A 256 9.69 5.69 14.66
CA LEU A 256 9.41 4.92 15.88
C LEU A 256 10.64 4.24 16.47
N SER A 257 11.62 3.87 15.65
CA SER A 257 12.86 3.21 16.09
C SER A 257 13.99 4.18 16.39
N GLY A 258 13.97 5.39 15.83
CA GLY A 258 15.12 6.30 15.80
C GLY A 258 16.24 5.86 14.85
N ASN A 259 16.03 4.78 14.09
CA ASN A 259 16.98 4.27 13.12
C ASN A 259 16.68 4.81 11.72
N PRO A 260 17.55 5.63 11.11
CA PRO A 260 17.28 6.26 9.82
C PRO A 260 17.28 5.27 8.64
N VAL A 261 17.76 4.04 8.82
CA VAL A 261 17.98 3.08 7.74
C VAL A 261 16.74 2.82 6.90
N PHE A 262 15.56 2.75 7.52
CA PHE A 262 14.32 2.49 6.78
C PHE A 262 13.99 3.63 5.83
N ALA A 263 14.01 4.88 6.33
CA ALA A 263 13.76 6.07 5.51
C ALA A 263 14.80 6.22 4.40
N GLU A 264 16.09 5.96 4.69
CA GLU A 264 17.17 6.00 3.70
C GLU A 264 16.95 5.00 2.58
N LYS A 265 16.51 3.78 2.89
CA LYS A 265 16.24 2.75 1.89
C LYS A 265 15.04 3.11 0.98
N ALA A 266 13.96 3.60 1.56
CA ALA A 266 12.81 4.04 0.77
C ALA A 266 13.15 5.25 -0.11
N SER A 267 13.87 6.25 0.43
CA SER A 267 14.29 7.45 -0.31
C SER A 267 15.25 7.14 -1.46
N ALA A 268 16.09 6.11 -1.33
CA ALA A 268 17.00 5.71 -2.42
C ALA A 268 16.23 5.29 -3.69
N SER A 269 15.07 4.65 -3.55
CA SER A 269 14.21 4.30 -4.68
C SER A 269 13.66 5.53 -5.41
N HIS A 270 13.23 6.55 -4.66
CA HIS A 270 12.79 7.83 -5.24
C HIS A 270 13.90 8.55 -6.00
N LEU A 271 15.14 8.53 -5.47
CA LEU A 271 16.29 9.14 -6.14
C LEU A 271 16.59 8.47 -7.50
N VAL A 272 16.49 7.15 -7.59
CA VAL A 272 16.68 6.42 -8.86
C VAL A 272 15.56 6.80 -9.84
N LEU A 273 14.30 6.78 -9.39
CA LEU A 273 13.14 7.13 -10.23
C LEU A 273 13.18 8.59 -10.71
N ASN A 274 13.68 9.50 -9.89
CA ASN A 274 13.80 10.90 -10.27
C ASN A 274 14.82 11.12 -11.40
N ARG A 275 15.92 10.34 -11.39
CA ARG A 275 17.04 10.47 -12.35
C ARG A 275 16.83 9.72 -13.66
N VAL A 276 16.08 8.61 -13.66
CA VAL A 276 15.87 7.83 -14.87
C VAL A 276 15.00 8.59 -15.88
N GLU A 277 15.37 8.52 -17.17
CA GLU A 277 14.60 9.14 -18.24
C GLU A 277 13.22 8.45 -18.36
N LYS A 278 12.16 9.26 -18.45
CA LYS A 278 10.79 8.80 -18.52
C LYS A 278 10.24 9.03 -19.93
N PRO A 279 9.85 7.96 -20.66
CA PRO A 279 9.28 8.09 -22.00
C PRO A 279 8.04 9.00 -21.95
N GLN A 280 8.09 10.17 -22.62
CA GLN A 280 7.00 11.17 -22.62
C GLN A 280 6.61 11.66 -21.20
N GLY A 281 7.49 11.58 -20.21
CA GLY A 281 7.19 11.89 -18.82
C GLY A 281 6.44 10.79 -18.05
N LEU A 282 6.16 9.66 -18.71
CA LEU A 282 5.43 8.52 -18.11
C LEU A 282 6.40 7.53 -17.45
N TYR A 283 5.94 6.86 -16.40
CA TYR A 283 6.68 5.83 -15.67
C TYR A 283 6.27 4.44 -16.15
N PRO A 284 7.15 3.68 -16.85
CA PRO A 284 6.90 2.28 -17.15
C PRO A 284 6.79 1.42 -15.89
N ASN A 285 6.04 0.32 -15.99
CA ASN A 285 5.72 -0.51 -14.84
C ASN A 285 6.87 -1.40 -14.34
N PHE A 286 7.95 -1.59 -15.14
CA PHE A 286 9.01 -2.53 -14.84
C PHE A 286 10.39 -1.88 -14.92
N LEU A 287 11.15 -1.95 -13.82
CA LEU A 287 12.51 -1.41 -13.70
C LEU A 287 13.49 -2.53 -13.30
N SER A 288 14.65 -2.58 -13.92
CA SER A 288 15.70 -3.51 -13.50
C SER A 288 16.36 -3.05 -12.19
N PRO A 289 16.33 -3.83 -11.10
CA PRO A 289 17.04 -3.49 -9.86
C PRO A 289 18.56 -3.62 -9.99
N VAL A 290 19.04 -4.20 -11.09
CA VAL A 290 20.47 -4.36 -11.38
C VAL A 290 21.02 -3.17 -12.15
N THR A 291 20.32 -2.74 -13.23
CA THR A 291 20.80 -1.69 -14.13
C THR A 291 20.18 -0.32 -13.88
N GLY A 292 19.02 -0.25 -13.21
CA GLY A 292 18.26 0.98 -13.04
C GLY A 292 17.52 1.45 -14.30
N ASN A 293 17.41 0.60 -15.33
CA ASN A 293 16.75 0.93 -16.59
C ASN A 293 15.37 0.28 -16.69
N TRP A 294 14.47 0.93 -17.44
CA TRP A 294 13.17 0.35 -17.76
C TRP A 294 13.33 -0.92 -18.63
N VAL A 295 12.53 -1.94 -18.31
CA VAL A 295 12.57 -3.24 -19.00
C VAL A 295 11.50 -3.36 -20.08
N GLN A 296 10.36 -2.72 -19.86
CA GLN A 296 9.22 -2.69 -20.80
C GLN A 296 8.61 -1.30 -20.87
N HIS A 297 7.93 -1.00 -21.97
CA HIS A 297 7.20 0.25 -22.18
C HIS A 297 5.69 0.05 -22.00
N HIS A 298 5.28 -0.48 -20.85
CA HIS A 298 3.88 -0.58 -20.43
C HIS A 298 3.65 0.38 -19.28
N VAL A 299 2.68 1.29 -19.40
CA VAL A 299 2.28 2.26 -18.39
C VAL A 299 0.82 2.04 -18.05
N SER A 300 0.51 1.93 -16.78
CA SER A 300 -0.84 1.79 -16.25
C SER A 300 -0.97 2.61 -14.95
N ILE A 301 -2.13 3.26 -14.78
CA ILE A 301 -2.52 3.89 -13.50
C ILE A 301 -3.30 2.90 -12.63
N GLY A 302 -3.70 1.76 -13.17
CA GLY A 302 -4.17 0.59 -12.46
C GLY A 302 -3.03 -0.32 -12.07
N GLY A 303 -3.28 -1.61 -11.97
CA GLY A 303 -2.31 -2.59 -11.51
C GLY A 303 -0.92 -2.47 -12.14
N LEU A 304 0.11 -2.67 -11.35
CA LEU A 304 1.55 -2.54 -11.62
C LEU A 304 2.13 -1.12 -11.48
N GLY A 305 1.34 -0.07 -11.61
CA GLY A 305 1.81 1.33 -11.49
C GLY A 305 1.10 2.14 -10.41
N ASP A 306 -0.11 1.77 -10.05
CA ASP A 306 -1.11 2.47 -9.24
C ASP A 306 -0.58 3.17 -7.98
N SER A 307 -0.28 2.41 -6.96
CA SER A 307 0.09 2.94 -5.63
C SER A 307 1.44 3.69 -5.60
N PHE A 308 2.26 3.58 -6.65
CA PHE A 308 3.43 4.44 -6.79
C PHE A 308 3.02 5.92 -6.86
N TYR A 309 2.07 6.27 -7.73
CA TYR A 309 1.58 7.65 -7.85
C TYR A 309 0.87 8.12 -6.59
N GLU A 310 0.12 7.22 -5.98
CA GLU A 310 -0.53 7.44 -4.69
C GLU A 310 0.48 7.82 -3.61
N TYR A 311 1.59 7.07 -3.48
CA TYR A 311 2.60 7.34 -2.45
C TYR A 311 3.41 8.61 -2.72
N LEU A 312 3.51 9.09 -3.95
CA LEU A 312 4.11 10.40 -4.21
C LEU A 312 3.33 11.53 -3.53
N ILE A 313 2.02 11.61 -3.76
CA ILE A 313 1.20 12.66 -3.14
C ILE A 313 1.03 12.44 -1.65
N LYS A 314 0.88 11.18 -1.20
CA LYS A 314 0.72 10.86 0.22
C LYS A 314 2.00 11.09 1.03
N SER A 315 3.19 10.91 0.46
CA SER A 315 4.47 11.28 1.09
C SER A 315 4.54 12.79 1.34
N TRP A 316 4.12 13.59 0.38
CA TRP A 316 4.05 15.03 0.55
C TRP A 316 3.05 15.43 1.64
N LEU A 317 1.84 14.86 1.65
CA LEU A 317 0.84 15.12 2.68
C LEU A 317 1.33 14.67 4.07
N MET A 318 1.89 13.47 4.18
CA MET A 318 2.38 12.92 5.45
C MET A 318 3.55 13.71 6.04
N SER A 319 4.36 14.33 5.20
CA SER A 319 5.43 15.25 5.62
C SER A 319 4.94 16.61 6.09
N ASP A 320 3.65 16.82 6.24
CA ASP A 320 3.03 18.14 6.46
C ASP A 320 3.43 19.12 5.33
N LYS A 321 3.33 18.62 4.09
CA LYS A 321 3.58 19.36 2.83
C LYS A 321 5.03 19.85 2.65
N LYS A 322 6.01 19.18 3.27
CA LYS A 322 7.43 19.57 3.22
C LYS A 322 8.25 18.78 2.19
N ASP A 323 7.79 17.61 1.77
CA ASP A 323 8.46 16.79 0.74
C ASP A 323 8.14 17.32 -0.66
N LEU A 324 8.84 18.40 -1.03
CA LEU A 324 8.64 19.07 -2.32
C LEU A 324 9.14 18.22 -3.50
N GLU A 325 10.04 17.27 -3.28
CA GLU A 325 10.52 16.36 -4.32
C GLU A 325 9.40 15.39 -4.72
N ALA A 326 8.77 14.73 -3.74
CA ALA A 326 7.62 13.86 -4.00
C ALA A 326 6.46 14.63 -4.67
N LYS A 327 6.18 15.86 -4.22
CA LYS A 327 5.17 16.71 -4.83
C LYS A 327 5.47 17.04 -6.29
N LYS A 328 6.72 17.39 -6.59
CA LYS A 328 7.15 17.66 -7.97
C LYS A 328 7.04 16.42 -8.84
N MET A 329 7.49 15.26 -8.37
CA MET A 329 7.38 13.99 -9.11
C MET A 329 5.91 13.65 -9.40
N TYR A 330 5.02 13.88 -8.44
CA TYR A 330 3.58 13.70 -8.61
C TYR A 330 2.99 14.66 -9.68
N ASP A 331 3.31 15.95 -9.58
CA ASP A 331 2.80 16.95 -10.50
C ASP A 331 3.25 16.70 -11.94
N ASP A 332 4.53 16.37 -12.14
CA ASP A 332 5.10 16.02 -13.44
C ASP A 332 4.43 14.75 -14.01
N ALA A 333 4.22 13.74 -13.15
CA ALA A 333 3.57 12.50 -13.56
C ALA A 333 2.09 12.73 -13.95
N LEU A 334 1.35 13.49 -13.15
CA LEU A 334 -0.06 13.78 -13.44
C LEU A 334 -0.22 14.58 -14.74
N GLU A 335 0.66 15.57 -15.00
CA GLU A 335 0.66 16.31 -16.25
C GLU A 335 0.88 15.39 -17.46
N ALA A 336 1.82 14.45 -17.36
CA ALA A 336 2.07 13.46 -18.41
C ALA A 336 0.87 12.51 -18.61
N ILE A 337 0.23 12.09 -17.52
CA ILE A 337 -0.97 11.24 -17.54
C ILE A 337 -2.13 12.00 -18.22
N GLU A 338 -2.40 13.23 -17.80
CA GLU A 338 -3.45 14.06 -18.41
C GLU A 338 -3.23 14.21 -19.92
N LYS A 339 -2.00 14.49 -20.33
CA LYS A 339 -1.66 14.72 -21.74
C LYS A 339 -1.77 13.46 -22.60
N HIS A 340 -1.31 12.32 -22.08
CA HIS A 340 -1.12 11.12 -22.92
C HIS A 340 -2.16 10.04 -22.69
N LEU A 341 -2.68 9.88 -21.47
CA LEU A 341 -3.53 8.75 -21.07
C LEU A 341 -5.00 9.12 -20.84
N VAL A 342 -5.29 10.34 -20.39
CA VAL A 342 -6.67 10.78 -20.17
C VAL A 342 -7.38 10.96 -21.50
N LYS A 343 -8.53 10.32 -21.67
CA LYS A 343 -9.35 10.31 -22.88
C LYS A 343 -10.82 10.49 -22.55
N LYS A 344 -11.60 10.90 -23.54
CA LYS A 344 -13.08 10.90 -23.50
C LYS A 344 -13.63 9.84 -24.42
N SER A 345 -14.59 9.06 -23.92
CA SER A 345 -15.32 8.07 -24.71
C SER A 345 -16.32 8.74 -25.67
N ALA A 346 -16.88 7.95 -26.57
CA ALA A 346 -17.93 8.44 -27.47
C ALA A 346 -19.18 8.93 -26.70
N GLY A 347 -19.49 8.32 -25.56
CA GLY A 347 -20.58 8.73 -24.67
C GLY A 347 -20.23 9.87 -23.72
N GLY A 348 -19.01 10.41 -23.77
CA GLY A 348 -18.57 11.56 -22.97
C GLY A 348 -17.96 11.22 -21.62
N LEU A 349 -17.70 9.93 -21.29
CA LEU A 349 -17.04 9.52 -20.07
C LEU A 349 -15.54 9.78 -20.14
N THR A 350 -14.97 10.40 -19.12
CA THR A 350 -13.52 10.61 -18.99
C THR A 350 -12.88 9.41 -18.31
N TYR A 351 -11.83 8.87 -18.92
CA TYR A 351 -11.11 7.68 -18.41
C TYR A 351 -9.61 7.79 -18.63
N ILE A 352 -8.84 6.97 -17.93
CA ILE A 352 -7.38 6.86 -18.07
C ILE A 352 -7.07 5.58 -18.81
N ALA A 353 -6.60 5.67 -20.06
CA ALA A 353 -6.18 4.54 -20.87
C ALA A 353 -4.85 3.97 -20.39
N GLU A 354 -4.56 2.72 -20.73
CA GLU A 354 -3.21 2.13 -20.58
C GLU A 354 -2.37 2.37 -21.84
N TRP A 355 -1.07 2.51 -21.68
CA TRP A 355 -0.14 2.65 -22.80
C TRP A 355 0.75 1.41 -22.90
N ARG A 356 0.76 0.77 -24.09
CA ARG A 356 1.52 -0.44 -24.36
C ARG A 356 2.35 -0.28 -25.62
N GLY A 357 3.65 0.01 -25.48
CA GLY A 357 4.56 0.07 -26.62
C GLY A 357 4.17 1.09 -27.70
N GLY A 358 3.62 2.24 -27.32
CA GLY A 358 3.19 3.30 -28.24
C GLY A 358 1.71 3.23 -28.65
N ILE A 359 0.96 2.23 -28.21
CA ILE A 359 -0.47 2.05 -28.51
C ILE A 359 -1.28 2.21 -27.24
N LEU A 360 -2.37 2.98 -27.32
CA LEU A 360 -3.33 3.11 -26.22
C LEU A 360 -4.29 1.90 -26.22
N ASP A 361 -4.40 1.26 -25.07
CA ASP A 361 -5.49 0.31 -24.77
C ASP A 361 -6.59 1.10 -24.05
N HIS A 362 -7.74 1.24 -24.70
CA HIS A 362 -8.90 2.01 -24.20
C HIS A 362 -9.67 1.22 -23.13
N LYS A 363 -8.97 0.91 -22.06
CA LYS A 363 -9.41 0.12 -20.93
C LYS A 363 -9.06 0.82 -19.63
N MET A 364 -9.94 0.69 -18.64
CA MET A 364 -9.66 0.99 -17.23
C MET A 364 -9.88 -0.27 -16.39
N GLY A 365 -8.91 -0.58 -15.52
CA GLY A 365 -9.11 -1.59 -14.49
C GLY A 365 -9.81 -0.99 -13.28
N HIS A 366 -10.47 -1.84 -12.47
CA HIS A 366 -11.07 -1.43 -11.20
C HIS A 366 -10.04 -0.75 -10.29
N LEU A 367 -8.82 -1.30 -10.20
CA LEU A 367 -7.71 -0.72 -9.44
C LEU A 367 -7.46 0.76 -9.79
N ALA A 368 -7.58 1.16 -11.06
CA ALA A 368 -7.36 2.54 -11.47
C ALA A 368 -8.39 3.53 -10.89
N CYS A 369 -9.48 3.05 -10.34
CA CYS A 369 -10.55 3.89 -9.79
C CYS A 369 -10.18 4.60 -8.48
N PHE A 370 -9.08 4.22 -7.81
CA PHE A 370 -8.51 4.98 -6.70
C PHE A 370 -8.04 6.38 -7.13
N SER A 371 -7.72 6.55 -8.42
CA SER A 371 -7.10 7.77 -8.95
C SER A 371 -7.99 9.01 -8.84
N GLY A 372 -9.30 8.84 -8.81
CA GLY A 372 -10.21 9.96 -8.53
C GLY A 372 -9.95 10.59 -7.16
N GLY A 373 -9.87 9.77 -6.12
CA GLY A 373 -9.51 10.20 -4.76
C GLY A 373 -8.09 10.78 -4.67
N MET A 374 -7.13 10.12 -5.31
CA MET A 374 -5.74 10.60 -5.36
C MET A 374 -5.61 11.99 -5.99
N ILE A 375 -6.25 12.21 -7.13
CA ILE A 375 -6.20 13.51 -7.85
C ILE A 375 -6.88 14.60 -7.00
N ALA A 376 -8.00 14.28 -6.36
CA ALA A 376 -8.69 15.20 -5.46
C ALA A 376 -7.82 15.61 -4.26
N LEU A 377 -7.14 14.66 -3.61
CA LEU A 377 -6.20 14.93 -2.51
C LEU A 377 -5.05 15.86 -2.95
N GLY A 378 -4.53 15.68 -4.16
CA GLY A 378 -3.44 16.50 -4.71
C GLY A 378 -3.87 17.88 -5.17
N ALA A 379 -5.16 18.14 -5.29
CA ALA A 379 -5.69 19.40 -5.84
C ALA A 379 -5.68 20.57 -4.85
N GLU A 380 -5.72 20.31 -3.53
CA GLU A 380 -5.99 21.35 -2.52
C GLU A 380 -4.99 22.51 -2.48
N ASP A 381 -3.70 22.25 -2.73
CA ASP A 381 -2.65 23.26 -2.65
C ASP A 381 -2.18 23.78 -4.04
N ALA A 382 -2.93 23.46 -5.08
CA ALA A 382 -2.72 24.06 -6.38
C ALA A 382 -3.33 25.48 -6.44
N GLY A 383 -2.80 26.37 -7.30
CA GLY A 383 -3.48 27.64 -7.57
C GLY A 383 -4.92 27.39 -8.05
N GLU A 384 -5.83 28.34 -7.81
CA GLU A 384 -7.28 28.14 -7.95
C GLU A 384 -7.71 27.49 -9.28
N GLU A 385 -7.16 27.93 -10.41
CA GLU A 385 -7.46 27.38 -11.74
C GLU A 385 -7.03 25.91 -11.87
N ARG A 386 -5.83 25.56 -11.38
CA ARG A 386 -5.32 24.18 -11.39
C ARG A 386 -6.09 23.29 -10.42
N ARG A 387 -6.44 23.84 -9.24
CA ARG A 387 -7.27 23.16 -8.25
C ARG A 387 -8.61 22.76 -8.86
N GLN A 388 -9.32 23.72 -9.46
CA GLN A 388 -10.63 23.43 -10.07
C GLN A 388 -10.50 22.38 -11.18
N ARG A 389 -9.52 22.53 -12.09
CA ARG A 389 -9.30 21.54 -13.15
C ARG A 389 -9.05 20.13 -12.63
N HIS A 390 -8.23 19.98 -11.59
CA HIS A 390 -7.95 18.67 -11.00
C HIS A 390 -9.16 18.11 -10.24
N MET A 391 -9.93 18.95 -9.54
CA MET A 391 -11.17 18.51 -8.90
C MET A 391 -12.21 18.06 -9.91
N ASP A 392 -12.35 18.75 -11.04
CA ASP A 392 -13.23 18.36 -12.13
C ASP A 392 -12.79 17.01 -12.74
N LEU A 393 -11.49 16.84 -12.99
CA LEU A 393 -10.92 15.59 -13.49
C LEU A 393 -11.17 14.43 -12.51
N ALA A 394 -10.94 14.65 -11.22
CA ALA A 394 -11.19 13.66 -10.17
C ALA A 394 -12.67 13.25 -10.14
N ALA A 395 -13.57 14.21 -10.23
CA ALA A 395 -15.02 13.96 -10.27
C ALA A 395 -15.44 13.21 -11.54
N GLU A 396 -14.90 13.57 -12.71
CA GLU A 396 -15.20 12.90 -13.99
C GLU A 396 -14.72 11.45 -13.99
N ILE A 397 -13.50 11.16 -13.51
CA ILE A 397 -12.95 9.80 -13.41
C ILE A 397 -13.78 8.97 -12.42
N THR A 398 -14.10 9.51 -11.25
CA THR A 398 -14.93 8.85 -10.25
C THR A 398 -16.33 8.57 -10.78
N ASN A 399 -16.91 9.50 -11.55
CA ASN A 399 -18.18 9.26 -12.24
C ASN A 399 -18.09 8.10 -13.24
N THR A 400 -17.00 7.99 -14.00
CA THR A 400 -16.78 6.88 -14.93
C THR A 400 -16.69 5.54 -14.22
N CYS A 401 -16.01 5.50 -13.06
CA CYS A 401 -15.96 4.32 -12.22
C CYS A 401 -17.33 3.97 -11.62
N HIS A 402 -18.11 4.97 -11.21
CA HIS A 402 -19.49 4.77 -10.79
C HIS A 402 -20.35 4.18 -11.94
N GLU A 403 -20.21 4.68 -13.16
CA GLU A 403 -20.92 4.17 -14.32
C GLU A 403 -20.63 2.68 -14.57
N SER A 404 -19.41 2.19 -14.31
CA SER A 404 -19.10 0.76 -14.42
C SER A 404 -19.91 -0.09 -13.43
N TYR A 405 -20.27 0.47 -12.27
CA TYR A 405 -21.17 -0.16 -11.28
C TYR A 405 -22.65 -0.02 -11.71
N ALA A 406 -23.06 1.18 -12.07
CA ALA A 406 -24.44 1.48 -12.42
C ALA A 406 -24.96 0.68 -13.63
N ARG A 407 -24.06 0.34 -14.57
CA ARG A 407 -24.38 -0.40 -15.79
C ARG A 407 -24.41 -1.93 -15.60
N SER A 408 -23.99 -2.44 -14.45
CA SER A 408 -24.07 -3.87 -14.13
C SER A 408 -25.42 -4.24 -13.53
N ASP A 409 -25.81 -5.52 -13.60
CA ASP A 409 -27.04 -6.03 -13.00
C ASP A 409 -26.96 -6.07 -11.47
N THR A 410 -25.76 -6.36 -10.94
CA THR A 410 -25.51 -6.45 -9.49
C THR A 410 -25.28 -5.09 -8.83
N LYS A 411 -25.05 -4.03 -9.60
CA LYS A 411 -24.59 -2.71 -9.11
C LYS A 411 -23.21 -2.76 -8.43
N LEU A 412 -22.38 -3.75 -8.82
CA LEU A 412 -20.96 -3.88 -8.48
C LEU A 412 -20.14 -3.80 -9.78
N GLY A 413 -18.92 -3.24 -9.70
CA GLY A 413 -18.10 -3.01 -10.87
C GLY A 413 -17.28 -4.24 -11.27
N PRO A 414 -17.03 -4.43 -12.59
CA PRO A 414 -16.17 -5.49 -13.09
C PRO A 414 -14.70 -5.19 -12.82
N GLU A 415 -13.83 -6.20 -12.93
CA GLU A 415 -12.37 -6.07 -12.79
C GLU A 415 -11.75 -5.12 -13.81
N ALA A 416 -12.29 -5.09 -15.03
CA ALA A 416 -11.91 -4.12 -16.05
C ALA A 416 -13.09 -3.79 -16.96
N PHE A 417 -13.10 -2.58 -17.47
CA PHE A 417 -14.14 -2.06 -18.37
C PHE A 417 -13.50 -1.24 -19.50
N ARG A 418 -14.19 -1.16 -20.63
CA ARG A 418 -13.65 -0.66 -21.90
C ARG A 418 -14.49 0.44 -22.50
N PHE A 419 -13.85 1.18 -23.45
CA PHE A 419 -14.38 2.36 -24.12
C PHE A 419 -14.15 2.31 -25.64
N ASP A 420 -14.01 1.11 -26.19
CA ASP A 420 -13.82 0.88 -27.62
C ASP A 420 -15.02 0.12 -28.19
N ALA A 421 -15.13 0.10 -29.52
CA ALA A 421 -16.16 -0.65 -30.26
C ALA A 421 -17.61 -0.44 -29.76
N GLY A 422 -17.93 0.77 -29.30
CA GLY A 422 -19.27 1.13 -28.79
C GLY A 422 -19.51 0.72 -27.34
N SER A 423 -18.48 0.24 -26.62
CA SER A 423 -18.55 -0.02 -25.18
C SER A 423 -18.39 1.27 -24.37
N GLU A 424 -19.18 1.42 -23.32
CA GLU A 424 -19.18 2.56 -22.41
C GLU A 424 -19.12 2.04 -20.98
N ALA A 425 -17.92 2.00 -20.40
CA ALA A 425 -17.65 1.55 -19.04
C ALA A 425 -18.20 0.14 -18.72
N MET A 426 -18.06 -0.81 -19.63
CA MET A 426 -18.51 -2.20 -19.47
C MET A 426 -17.40 -3.20 -19.78
N ALA A 427 -17.38 -4.33 -19.08
CA ALA A 427 -16.49 -5.45 -19.39
C ALA A 427 -16.94 -6.16 -20.68
N THR A 428 -16.06 -6.20 -21.66
CA THR A 428 -16.29 -6.88 -22.95
C THR A 428 -15.78 -8.32 -22.95
N ARG A 429 -14.90 -8.68 -22.03
CA ARG A 429 -14.32 -10.03 -21.88
C ARG A 429 -14.91 -10.74 -20.67
N LEU A 430 -15.23 -12.02 -20.81
CA LEU A 430 -15.77 -12.83 -19.70
C LEU A 430 -14.81 -12.90 -18.51
N SER A 431 -13.50 -12.93 -18.77
CA SER A 431 -12.47 -12.97 -17.74
C SER A 431 -12.29 -11.67 -16.96
N GLU A 432 -12.99 -10.60 -17.34
CA GLU A 432 -12.92 -9.28 -16.68
C GLU A 432 -14.22 -8.94 -15.89
N ARG A 433 -15.23 -9.84 -15.88
CA ARG A 433 -16.57 -9.56 -15.33
C ARG A 433 -16.72 -9.81 -13.82
N TYR A 434 -15.69 -10.31 -13.16
CA TYR A 434 -15.73 -10.62 -11.74
C TYR A 434 -15.54 -9.38 -10.85
N TYR A 435 -16.01 -9.48 -9.62
CA TYR A 435 -15.77 -8.51 -8.54
C TYR A 435 -15.35 -9.25 -7.27
N ILE A 436 -14.19 -8.93 -6.73
CA ILE A 436 -13.60 -9.61 -5.57
C ILE A 436 -13.57 -8.74 -4.31
N LEU A 437 -14.63 -7.98 -4.05
CA LEU A 437 -14.78 -7.12 -2.87
C LEU A 437 -13.84 -5.89 -2.84
N ARG A 438 -13.37 -5.43 -3.98
CA ARG A 438 -12.40 -4.34 -4.16
C ARG A 438 -12.89 -2.98 -3.67
N PRO A 439 -12.00 -2.14 -3.07
CA PRO A 439 -12.33 -0.89 -2.41
C PRO A 439 -12.20 0.37 -3.27
N GLU A 440 -11.48 0.38 -4.40
CA GLU A 440 -10.92 1.58 -5.03
C GLU A 440 -12.00 2.61 -5.45
N VAL A 441 -13.19 2.15 -5.76
CA VAL A 441 -14.32 3.04 -6.11
C VAL A 441 -14.90 3.70 -4.86
N VAL A 442 -15.15 2.93 -3.81
CA VAL A 442 -15.66 3.48 -2.55
C VAL A 442 -14.62 4.33 -1.82
N GLU A 443 -13.34 4.05 -2.01
CA GLU A 443 -12.23 4.90 -1.59
C GLU A 443 -12.36 6.28 -2.22
N SER A 444 -12.49 6.38 -3.54
CA SER A 444 -12.69 7.65 -4.24
C SER A 444 -13.97 8.37 -3.80
N TYR A 445 -15.06 7.64 -3.51
CA TYR A 445 -16.26 8.25 -2.95
C TYR A 445 -16.00 8.89 -1.59
N MET A 446 -15.24 8.23 -0.71
CA MET A 446 -14.92 8.76 0.62
C MET A 446 -14.09 10.04 0.52
N TYR A 447 -13.01 10.05 -0.27
CA TYR A 447 -12.19 11.24 -0.44
C TYR A 447 -12.96 12.41 -1.06
N LEU A 448 -13.71 12.17 -2.13
CA LEU A 448 -14.48 13.24 -2.77
C LEU A 448 -15.61 13.76 -1.89
N TRP A 449 -16.24 12.88 -1.08
CA TRP A 449 -17.18 13.35 -0.06
C TRP A 449 -16.50 14.27 0.94
N ARG A 450 -15.36 13.87 1.53
CA ARG A 450 -14.63 14.66 2.52
C ARG A 450 -14.17 16.03 1.98
N LEU A 451 -13.83 16.11 0.69
CA LEU A 451 -13.30 17.32 0.07
C LEU A 451 -14.39 18.22 -0.54
N THR A 452 -15.56 17.69 -0.86
CA THR A 452 -16.62 18.46 -1.55
C THR A 452 -17.96 18.49 -0.84
N HIS A 453 -18.26 17.54 0.01
CA HIS A 453 -19.57 17.29 0.62
C HIS A 453 -20.73 17.15 -0.41
N ASP A 454 -20.41 16.74 -1.65
CA ASP A 454 -21.42 16.43 -2.64
C ASP A 454 -22.18 15.14 -2.25
N PRO A 455 -23.49 15.23 -1.98
CA PRO A 455 -24.28 14.11 -1.44
C PRO A 455 -24.35 12.89 -2.38
N LYS A 456 -24.03 13.05 -3.66
CA LYS A 456 -24.02 11.94 -4.61
C LYS A 456 -23.06 10.83 -4.21
N TYR A 457 -21.89 11.16 -3.61
CA TYR A 457 -20.92 10.16 -3.21
C TYR A 457 -21.44 9.27 -2.07
N ARG A 458 -22.15 9.83 -1.11
CA ARG A 458 -22.85 9.07 -0.07
C ARG A 458 -23.99 8.22 -0.65
N GLN A 459 -24.74 8.76 -1.60
CA GLN A 459 -25.79 7.99 -2.27
C GLN A 459 -25.19 6.78 -3.00
N TRP A 460 -24.13 6.98 -3.77
CA TRP A 460 -23.42 5.91 -4.48
C TRP A 460 -22.81 4.88 -3.52
N GLY A 461 -22.23 5.32 -2.41
CA GLY A 461 -21.72 4.42 -1.36
C GLY A 461 -22.81 3.54 -0.76
N TRP A 462 -23.98 4.11 -0.51
CA TRP A 462 -25.13 3.34 -0.02
C TRP A 462 -25.63 2.30 -1.04
N GLU A 463 -25.59 2.61 -2.31
CA GLU A 463 -25.91 1.64 -3.38
C GLU A 463 -24.93 0.45 -3.33
N VAL A 464 -23.64 0.70 -3.10
CA VAL A 464 -22.64 -0.36 -2.94
C VAL A 464 -22.90 -1.20 -1.69
N VAL A 465 -23.24 -0.60 -0.54
CA VAL A 465 -23.59 -1.36 0.68
C VAL A 465 -24.75 -2.31 0.40
N LYS A 466 -25.82 -1.84 -0.25
CA LYS A 466 -26.96 -2.68 -0.62
C LYS A 466 -26.59 -3.81 -1.59
N ALA A 467 -25.71 -3.52 -2.54
CA ALA A 467 -25.24 -4.49 -3.52
C ALA A 467 -24.38 -5.59 -2.89
N LEU A 468 -23.48 -5.22 -1.98
CA LEU A 468 -22.65 -6.16 -1.21
C LEU A 468 -23.53 -7.09 -0.34
N GLU A 469 -24.48 -6.53 0.39
CA GLU A 469 -25.42 -7.34 1.21
C GLU A 469 -26.26 -8.29 0.36
N LYS A 470 -26.70 -7.85 -0.81
CA LYS A 470 -27.57 -8.65 -1.68
C LYS A 470 -26.82 -9.74 -2.44
N HIS A 471 -25.60 -9.45 -2.95
CA HIS A 471 -24.93 -10.31 -3.92
C HIS A 471 -23.65 -10.98 -3.39
N CYS A 472 -22.99 -10.40 -2.37
CA CYS A 472 -21.74 -10.92 -1.83
C CYS A 472 -21.89 -11.60 -0.47
N ARG A 473 -22.94 -11.27 0.30
CA ARG A 473 -23.21 -11.94 1.58
C ARG A 473 -23.62 -13.38 1.37
N VAL A 474 -22.94 -14.28 2.06
CA VAL A 474 -23.24 -15.72 2.08
C VAL A 474 -23.40 -16.20 3.53
N GLU A 475 -23.69 -17.47 3.76
CA GLU A 475 -24.00 -18.00 5.09
C GLU A 475 -22.87 -17.73 6.11
N ALA A 476 -21.60 -17.82 5.68
CA ALA A 476 -20.44 -17.73 6.59
C ALA A 476 -19.47 -16.60 6.22
N GLY A 477 -19.98 -15.44 5.83
CA GLY A 477 -19.16 -14.26 5.52
C GLY A 477 -19.57 -13.59 4.21
N PHE A 478 -18.59 -12.93 3.57
CA PHE A 478 -18.76 -12.32 2.25
C PHE A 478 -17.85 -13.01 1.22
N SER A 479 -18.31 -13.09 0.00
CA SER A 479 -17.58 -13.70 -1.11
C SER A 479 -17.63 -12.81 -2.33
N GLY A 480 -16.52 -12.73 -3.07
CA GLY A 480 -16.55 -12.18 -4.41
C GLY A 480 -17.50 -12.93 -5.34
N ILE A 481 -17.86 -12.31 -6.44
CA ILE A 481 -18.74 -12.84 -7.47
C ILE A 481 -18.01 -12.94 -8.81
N ARG A 482 -18.36 -13.95 -9.62
CA ARG A 482 -17.67 -14.25 -10.87
C ARG A 482 -18.16 -13.44 -12.08
N ASP A 483 -19.38 -12.92 -12.04
CA ASP A 483 -19.97 -12.12 -13.12
C ASP A 483 -20.93 -11.08 -12.55
N VAL A 484 -20.61 -9.79 -12.74
CA VAL A 484 -21.42 -8.66 -12.28
C VAL A 484 -22.65 -8.41 -13.17
N TYR A 485 -22.70 -8.99 -14.37
CA TYR A 485 -23.76 -8.81 -15.36
C TYR A 485 -24.83 -9.91 -15.32
N THR A 486 -25.03 -10.51 -14.15
CA THR A 486 -26.10 -11.47 -13.91
C THR A 486 -26.79 -11.18 -12.57
N THR A 487 -28.08 -11.33 -12.52
CA THR A 487 -28.89 -11.12 -11.29
C THR A 487 -28.67 -12.21 -10.24
N THR A 488 -28.11 -13.36 -10.64
CA THR A 488 -27.83 -14.52 -9.79
C THR A 488 -26.36 -14.96 -9.93
N PRO A 489 -25.40 -14.15 -9.48
CA PRO A 489 -24.00 -14.45 -9.67
C PRO A 489 -23.53 -15.66 -8.85
N THR A 490 -22.60 -16.42 -9.40
CA THR A 490 -21.86 -17.43 -8.65
C THR A 490 -20.71 -16.78 -7.89
N HIS A 491 -20.36 -17.37 -6.75
CA HIS A 491 -19.32 -16.86 -5.86
C HIS A 491 -17.95 -17.48 -6.13
N ASP A 492 -16.87 -16.76 -5.80
CA ASP A 492 -15.50 -17.23 -5.93
C ASP A 492 -14.97 -17.97 -4.70
N ASN A 493 -15.72 -17.92 -3.59
CA ASN A 493 -15.39 -18.56 -2.31
C ASN A 493 -14.17 -17.92 -1.62
N MET A 494 -14.03 -16.59 -1.71
CA MET A 494 -12.97 -15.86 -1.00
C MET A 494 -13.51 -14.59 -0.36
N GLN A 495 -13.29 -14.45 0.95
CA GLN A 495 -13.39 -13.19 1.68
C GLN A 495 -11.98 -12.63 1.80
N GLN A 496 -11.66 -11.67 0.96
CA GLN A 496 -10.35 -11.03 0.91
C GLN A 496 -10.07 -10.26 2.20
N SER A 497 -8.80 -10.24 2.66
CA SER A 497 -8.44 -9.50 3.88
C SER A 497 -8.67 -7.99 3.73
N PHE A 498 -8.42 -7.44 2.54
CA PHE A 498 -8.66 -6.03 2.24
C PHE A 498 -10.16 -5.63 2.28
N PHE A 499 -11.08 -6.57 2.21
CA PHE A 499 -12.50 -6.26 2.42
C PHE A 499 -12.75 -5.67 3.81
N LEU A 500 -12.10 -6.23 4.83
CA LEU A 500 -12.17 -5.75 6.21
C LEU A 500 -11.27 -4.52 6.43
N ALA A 501 -10.09 -4.51 5.80
CA ALA A 501 -9.14 -3.41 5.94
C ALA A 501 -9.61 -2.13 5.25
N GLU A 502 -10.17 -2.24 4.04
CA GLU A 502 -10.40 -1.13 3.14
C GLU A 502 -11.88 -0.90 2.82
N THR A 503 -12.53 -1.84 2.14
CA THR A 503 -13.88 -1.66 1.60
C THR A 503 -14.87 -1.28 2.69
N LEU A 504 -14.90 -2.02 3.80
CA LEU A 504 -15.77 -1.72 4.92
C LEU A 504 -15.36 -0.45 5.68
N LYS A 505 -14.05 -0.20 5.80
CA LYS A 505 -13.54 1.03 6.43
C LYS A 505 -13.91 2.27 5.64
N TYR A 506 -13.67 2.30 4.32
CA TYR A 506 -14.04 3.45 3.49
C TYR A 506 -15.55 3.69 3.46
N LEU A 507 -16.36 2.63 3.37
CA LEU A 507 -17.81 2.75 3.48
C LEU A 507 -18.26 3.33 4.84
N TYR A 508 -17.62 2.92 5.94
CA TYR A 508 -17.91 3.48 7.25
C TYR A 508 -17.51 4.96 7.35
N LEU A 509 -16.29 5.30 6.94
CA LEU A 509 -15.75 6.66 7.00
C LEU A 509 -16.49 7.64 6.08
N LEU A 510 -17.03 7.16 4.96
CA LEU A 510 -17.85 7.95 4.04
C LEU A 510 -19.08 8.56 4.75
N PHE A 511 -19.60 7.89 5.77
CA PHE A 511 -20.79 8.35 6.53
C PHE A 511 -20.43 8.94 7.91
N CYS A 512 -19.15 8.96 8.27
CA CYS A 512 -18.66 9.63 9.48
C CYS A 512 -18.59 11.15 9.31
N GLU A 513 -18.48 11.86 10.44
CA GLU A 513 -18.09 13.26 10.47
C GLU A 513 -16.61 13.39 10.07
N ASP A 514 -16.21 14.55 9.55
CA ASP A 514 -14.87 14.78 8.99
C ASP A 514 -13.75 14.71 10.04
N ASP A 515 -14.06 14.91 11.32
CA ASP A 515 -13.12 14.81 12.44
C ASP A 515 -12.80 13.36 12.84
N VAL A 516 -13.54 12.37 12.32
CA VAL A 516 -13.20 10.96 12.48
C VAL A 516 -12.09 10.61 11.48
N LEU A 517 -10.85 10.52 11.97
CA LEU A 517 -9.64 10.39 11.15
C LEU A 517 -9.58 11.50 10.08
N SER A 518 -9.51 12.75 10.56
CA SER A 518 -9.42 13.92 9.70
C SER A 518 -8.25 13.80 8.71
N LEU A 519 -8.47 14.18 7.45
CA LEU A 519 -7.43 14.22 6.43
C LEU A 519 -6.31 15.24 6.72
N ASP A 520 -6.52 16.16 7.68
CA ASP A 520 -5.47 17.05 8.17
C ASP A 520 -4.43 16.33 9.05
N ASP A 521 -4.82 15.25 9.70
CA ASP A 521 -3.99 14.53 10.67
C ASP A 521 -3.57 13.14 10.21
N TRP A 522 -4.29 12.56 9.23
CA TRP A 522 -4.12 11.17 8.83
C TRP A 522 -4.03 11.01 7.33
N VAL A 523 -3.11 10.15 6.92
CA VAL A 523 -2.95 9.67 5.55
C VAL A 523 -3.18 8.17 5.55
N PHE A 524 -4.12 7.70 4.76
CA PHE A 524 -4.34 6.25 4.60
C PHE A 524 -3.28 5.69 3.65
N ASN A 525 -2.63 4.60 4.03
CA ASN A 525 -1.76 3.88 3.11
C ASN A 525 -2.60 3.19 2.00
N THR A 526 -1.96 2.48 1.08
CA THR A 526 -2.68 1.83 -0.03
C THR A 526 -3.55 0.63 0.39
N GLU A 527 -3.49 0.22 1.66
CA GLU A 527 -4.37 -0.79 2.29
C GLU A 527 -5.34 -0.14 3.31
N ALA A 528 -5.57 1.16 3.18
CA ALA A 528 -6.44 1.96 4.07
C ALA A 528 -6.05 1.99 5.55
N HIS A 529 -4.80 1.71 5.89
CA HIS A 529 -4.31 1.85 7.25
C HIS A 529 -3.92 3.31 7.53
N PRO A 530 -4.53 3.99 8.53
CA PRO A 530 -4.26 5.39 8.80
C PRO A 530 -2.90 5.59 9.47
N LEU A 531 -2.04 6.38 8.84
CA LEU A 531 -0.75 6.80 9.35
C LEU A 531 -0.77 8.31 9.61
N PRO A 532 -0.19 8.80 10.72
CA PRO A 532 -0.30 10.20 11.09
C PRO A 532 0.54 11.11 10.21
N VAL A 533 0.03 12.31 9.97
CA VAL A 533 0.80 13.43 9.40
C VAL A 533 1.83 13.93 10.42
N ASN A 534 3.04 14.17 9.99
CA ASN A 534 4.12 14.66 10.85
C ASN A 534 4.06 16.19 10.99
N HIS A 535 3.22 16.68 11.91
CA HIS A 535 3.10 18.11 12.22
C HIS A 535 4.27 18.67 13.01
N THR A 536 5.02 17.82 13.73
CA THR A 536 6.18 18.20 14.53
C THR A 536 7.43 17.57 13.96
N ASN A 537 8.46 18.41 13.69
CA ASN A 537 9.77 17.87 13.35
C ASN A 537 10.31 17.07 14.56
N PHE A 538 10.14 15.73 14.54
CA PHE A 538 10.74 14.83 15.53
C PHE A 538 12.27 14.77 15.47
N LYS A 539 12.90 15.43 14.49
CA LYS A 539 14.37 15.61 14.39
C LYS A 539 14.96 16.49 15.49
N ALA A 540 14.18 17.06 16.37
CA ALA A 540 14.65 18.00 17.40
C ALA A 540 15.12 17.34 18.71
N ALA A 541 15.58 16.10 18.70
CA ALA A 541 16.15 15.47 19.90
C ALA A 541 17.64 15.15 19.76
N VAL A 542 18.34 15.78 18.82
CA VAL A 542 19.80 15.84 18.82
C VAL A 542 20.18 17.30 19.04
N GLN A 543 19.97 17.78 20.25
CA GLN A 543 20.69 18.98 20.72
C GLN A 543 21.98 18.52 21.37
N HIS A 544 23.06 19.14 20.92
CA HIS A 544 24.48 19.06 21.22
C HIS A 544 24.87 18.79 22.68
#